data_ece83dcda2b43cea1d8fcbabb53814a8
#
_entry.id   ece83dcda2b43cea1d8fcbabb53814a8
#
_cell.length_a   1.000
_cell.length_b   1.000
_cell.length_c   1.000
_cell.angle_alpha   90.00
_cell.angle_beta   90.00
_cell.angle_gamma   90.00
#
_symmetry.space_group_name_H-M   'P 1'
#
loop_
_entity.id
_entity.type
_entity.pdbx_description
1 polymer ?
#
loop_
_entity_poly.entity_id
_entity_poly.type
_entity_poly.pdbx_seq_one_letter_code
_entity_poly.pdbx_strand_id
1 'polypeptide(L)'
;MLRKTIITIMLVITPGYIFAQKDKEAAKPEIVGLQIGDEAPKFALRTLDGKYELLTRWTGERLSRPASQPVRHVVLVSFFATWCQPCMKELPHLENLWQKYQEQEVRIFLVDITDATRSVPQYADAPEPAPFLKERGLTMPLLLDTYGMAMERYVPDKMLPRLFVLDKYRTIKLIKRGFHEGEDFEGELSAIIDELLKDPGEKKSD
;
A
#
# COMPACT_ATOMS: atom_id res chain seq x y z
N MET A 1 -15.74 53.13 -79.49
CA MET A 1 -16.62 51.97 -79.25
C MET A 1 -15.96 51.08 -78.18
N LEU A 2 -16.41 51.23 -76.92
CA LEU A 2 -15.80 50.53 -75.77
C LEU A 2 -16.66 49.39 -75.36
N ARG A 3 -16.19 48.15 -75.60
CA ARG A 3 -16.86 46.95 -75.15
C ARG A 3 -16.62 46.69 -73.63
N LYS A 4 -17.65 46.84 -72.84
CA LYS A 4 -17.62 46.48 -71.40
C LYS A 4 -17.72 44.92 -71.27
N THR A 5 -16.66 44.30 -70.82
CA THR A 5 -16.65 42.87 -70.44
C THR A 5 -17.09 42.75 -69.01
N ILE A 6 -18.23 42.09 -68.80
CA ILE A 6 -18.75 41.80 -67.47
C ILE A 6 -18.10 40.47 -67.04
N ILE A 7 -17.28 40.48 -66.00
CA ILE A 7 -16.70 39.28 -65.38
C ILE A 7 -17.69 38.84 -64.29
N THR A 8 -18.36 37.74 -64.52
CA THR A 8 -19.21 37.08 -63.53
C THR A 8 -18.30 36.25 -62.59
N ILE A 9 -18.19 36.71 -61.34
CA ILE A 9 -17.47 35.96 -60.28
C ILE A 9 -18.42 34.91 -59.76
N MET A 10 -18.12 33.66 -60.05
CA MET A 10 -18.83 32.50 -59.53
C MET A 10 -18.30 32.15 -58.14
N LEU A 11 -19.11 32.42 -57.11
CA LEU A 11 -18.78 32.12 -55.71
C LEU A 11 -18.95 30.62 -55.48
N VAL A 12 -17.84 29.91 -55.39
CA VAL A 12 -17.84 28.48 -55.05
C VAL A 12 -17.96 28.37 -53.52
N ILE A 13 -19.14 28.00 -53.05
CA ILE A 13 -19.38 27.68 -51.65
C ILE A 13 -18.88 26.27 -51.41
N THR A 14 -17.69 26.13 -50.80
CA THR A 14 -17.21 24.86 -50.31
C THR A 14 -17.93 24.49 -49.00
N PRO A 15 -18.53 23.31 -48.88
CA PRO A 15 -19.11 22.87 -47.60
C PRO A 15 -17.98 22.70 -46.59
N GLY A 16 -17.99 23.55 -45.56
CA GLY A 16 -17.05 23.45 -44.44
C GLY A 16 -17.19 22.09 -43.76
N TYR A 17 -16.13 21.29 -43.83
CA TYR A 17 -15.98 20.11 -42.95
C TYR A 17 -15.82 20.61 -41.51
N ILE A 18 -16.89 20.53 -40.74
CA ILE A 18 -16.84 20.68 -39.29
C ILE A 18 -16.12 19.42 -38.77
N PHE A 19 -14.80 19.54 -38.57
CA PHE A 19 -14.10 18.56 -37.71
C PHE A 19 -14.62 18.76 -36.30
N ALA A 20 -15.52 17.87 -35.90
CA ALA A 20 -15.84 17.70 -34.50
C ALA A 20 -14.53 17.29 -33.79
N GLN A 21 -13.88 18.23 -33.11
CA GLN A 21 -12.89 17.94 -32.10
C GLN A 21 -13.63 17.16 -31.02
N LYS A 22 -13.47 15.83 -31.06
CA LYS A 22 -13.81 14.97 -29.95
C LYS A 22 -12.86 15.35 -28.84
N ASP A 23 -13.35 16.14 -27.90
CA ASP A 23 -12.64 16.45 -26.67
C ASP A 23 -12.16 15.13 -26.11
N LYS A 24 -10.85 14.90 -26.15
CA LYS A 24 -10.20 13.84 -25.40
C LYS A 24 -10.39 14.25 -23.95
N GLU A 25 -11.46 13.78 -23.35
CA GLU A 25 -11.60 13.74 -21.90
C GLU A 25 -10.29 13.18 -21.37
N ALA A 26 -9.53 14.03 -20.68
CA ALA A 26 -8.23 13.62 -20.13
C ALA A 26 -8.51 12.42 -19.24
N ALA A 27 -8.05 11.25 -19.66
CA ALA A 27 -8.21 10.03 -18.91
C ALA A 27 -7.70 10.30 -17.49
N LYS A 28 -8.61 10.22 -16.52
CA LYS A 28 -8.28 10.31 -15.10
C LYS A 28 -7.09 9.37 -14.88
N PRO A 29 -5.97 9.80 -14.25
CA PRO A 29 -4.82 8.94 -14.11
C PRO A 29 -5.27 7.63 -13.47
N GLU A 30 -5.02 6.52 -14.15
CA GLU A 30 -5.34 5.19 -13.65
C GLU A 30 -4.57 5.00 -12.35
N ILE A 31 -5.29 4.90 -11.23
CA ILE A 31 -4.66 4.73 -9.91
C ILE A 31 -4.15 3.30 -9.88
N VAL A 32 -2.85 3.15 -10.15
CA VAL A 32 -2.18 1.85 -10.05
C VAL A 32 -2.00 1.51 -8.56
N GLY A 33 -2.61 0.42 -8.13
CA GLY A 33 -2.45 -0.14 -6.79
C GLY A 33 -3.72 -0.10 -5.93
N LEU A 34 -3.57 -0.62 -4.72
CA LEU A 34 -4.65 -0.76 -3.75
C LEU A 34 -5.19 0.57 -3.26
N GLN A 35 -6.49 0.58 -2.93
CA GLN A 35 -7.22 1.73 -2.42
C GLN A 35 -7.89 1.43 -1.08
N ILE A 36 -8.27 2.49 -0.36
CA ILE A 36 -9.11 2.36 0.84
C ILE A 36 -10.45 1.75 0.42
N GLY A 37 -10.89 0.72 1.16
CA GLY A 37 -12.08 -0.06 0.87
C GLY A 37 -11.79 -1.38 0.15
N ASP A 38 -10.63 -1.53 -0.49
CA ASP A 38 -10.26 -2.80 -1.12
C ASP A 38 -10.00 -3.90 -0.08
N GLU A 39 -10.23 -5.14 -0.48
CA GLU A 39 -9.78 -6.30 0.27
C GLU A 39 -8.26 -6.49 0.08
N ALA A 40 -7.48 -6.41 1.16
CA ALA A 40 -6.03 -6.56 1.08
C ALA A 40 -5.62 -7.94 0.54
N PRO A 41 -4.63 -8.05 -0.36
CA PRO A 41 -4.15 -9.32 -0.86
C PRO A 41 -3.64 -10.23 0.25
N LYS A 42 -3.91 -11.52 0.14
CA LYS A 42 -3.38 -12.53 1.09
C LYS A 42 -1.90 -12.73 0.84
N PHE A 43 -1.15 -12.93 1.90
CA PHE A 43 0.25 -13.38 1.81
C PHE A 43 0.55 -14.51 2.81
N ALA A 44 1.60 -15.25 2.50
CA ALA A 44 2.31 -16.16 3.40
C ALA A 44 3.79 -15.82 3.26
N LEU A 45 4.37 -15.19 4.26
CA LEU A 45 5.76 -14.73 4.26
C LEU A 45 6.59 -15.45 5.33
N ARG A 46 7.89 -15.56 5.10
CA ARG A 46 8.78 -16.22 6.05
C ARG A 46 9.08 -15.32 7.24
N THR A 47 9.08 -15.92 8.40
CA THR A 47 9.60 -15.33 9.64
C THR A 47 11.10 -15.63 9.77
N LEU A 48 11.78 -14.97 10.70
CA LEU A 48 13.22 -15.19 10.94
C LEU A 48 13.56 -16.62 11.41
N ASP A 49 12.64 -17.30 12.09
CA ASP A 49 12.79 -18.71 12.51
C ASP A 49 12.43 -19.70 11.39
N GLY A 50 12.22 -19.23 10.17
CA GLY A 50 11.98 -20.04 8.99
C GLY A 50 10.55 -20.55 8.81
N LYS A 51 9.64 -20.22 9.71
CA LYS A 51 8.22 -20.55 9.58
C LYS A 51 7.53 -19.60 8.58
N TYR A 52 6.28 -19.90 8.29
CA TYR A 52 5.43 -19.01 7.49
C TYR A 52 4.37 -18.35 8.36
N GLU A 53 4.31 -17.01 8.26
CA GLU A 53 3.22 -16.22 8.79
C GLU A 53 2.22 -15.90 7.68
N LEU A 54 0.95 -16.18 7.93
CA LEU A 54 -0.14 -15.93 6.99
C LEU A 54 -0.98 -14.77 7.49
N LEU A 55 -1.22 -13.78 6.62
CA LEU A 55 -2.12 -12.67 6.93
C LEU A 55 -3.51 -13.17 7.38
N THR A 56 -4.00 -14.21 6.74
CA THR A 56 -5.31 -14.83 7.03
C THR A 56 -5.41 -15.54 8.39
N ARG A 57 -4.34 -15.64 9.16
CA ARG A 57 -4.41 -16.05 10.57
C ARG A 57 -4.99 -14.97 11.46
N TRP A 58 -4.91 -13.73 11.06
CA TRP A 58 -5.20 -12.57 11.90
C TRP A 58 -6.43 -11.80 11.45
N THR A 59 -6.66 -11.70 10.16
CA THR A 59 -7.75 -10.91 9.59
C THR A 59 -8.38 -11.57 8.37
N GLY A 60 -9.64 -11.25 8.08
CA GLY A 60 -10.40 -11.74 6.92
C GLY A 60 -11.69 -12.46 7.29
N GLU A 61 -12.53 -12.72 6.30
CA GLU A 61 -13.81 -13.44 6.44
C GLU A 61 -13.64 -14.83 7.08
N ARG A 62 -12.60 -15.57 6.67
CA ARG A 62 -12.23 -16.87 7.22
C ARG A 62 -10.79 -16.83 7.70
N LEU A 63 -10.59 -17.16 8.97
CA LEU A 63 -9.26 -17.26 9.55
C LEU A 63 -8.64 -18.61 9.27
N SER A 64 -7.34 -18.61 8.91
CA SER A 64 -6.54 -19.85 8.69
C SER A 64 -5.97 -20.41 9.98
N ARG A 65 -6.58 -20.14 11.14
CA ARG A 65 -6.19 -20.66 12.44
C ARG A 65 -7.07 -21.83 12.84
N PRO A 66 -6.57 -22.72 13.73
CA PRO A 66 -7.44 -23.66 14.39
C PRO A 66 -8.62 -22.95 15.07
N ALA A 67 -9.77 -23.61 15.16
CA ALA A 67 -11.00 -23.07 15.75
C ALA A 67 -10.83 -22.55 17.21
N SER A 68 -9.75 -22.96 17.89
CA SER A 68 -9.40 -22.51 19.25
C SER A 68 -8.95 -21.05 19.37
N GLN A 69 -8.73 -20.36 18.24
CA GLN A 69 -8.35 -18.93 18.23
C GLN A 69 -9.17 -18.17 17.18
N PRO A 70 -10.47 -17.95 17.41
CA PRO A 70 -11.34 -17.30 16.41
C PRO A 70 -11.20 -15.79 16.36
N VAL A 71 -10.40 -15.16 17.21
CA VAL A 71 -10.33 -13.70 17.36
C VAL A 71 -9.65 -13.08 16.16
N ARG A 72 -10.34 -12.15 15.51
CA ARG A 72 -9.79 -11.31 14.42
C ARG A 72 -9.05 -10.12 15.00
N HIS A 73 -8.02 -9.70 14.28
CA HIS A 73 -7.17 -8.58 14.68
C HIS A 73 -7.25 -7.45 13.65
N VAL A 74 -7.08 -6.24 14.11
CA VAL A 74 -6.64 -5.10 13.28
C VAL A 74 -5.20 -5.38 12.91
N VAL A 75 -4.86 -5.22 11.63
CA VAL A 75 -3.50 -5.54 11.15
C VAL A 75 -2.89 -4.34 10.46
N LEU A 76 -1.70 -3.97 10.90
CA LEU A 76 -0.84 -3.03 10.19
C LEU A 76 0.22 -3.80 9.41
N VAL A 77 0.41 -3.44 8.14
CA VAL A 77 1.45 -4.01 7.27
C VAL A 77 2.29 -2.87 6.73
N SER A 78 3.53 -2.75 7.18
CA SER A 78 4.48 -1.75 6.67
C SER A 78 5.56 -2.42 5.83
N PHE A 79 5.69 -1.99 4.57
CA PHE A 79 6.74 -2.42 3.65
C PHE A 79 7.95 -1.49 3.77
N PHE A 80 9.11 -2.08 3.97
CA PHE A 80 10.37 -1.37 4.09
C PHE A 80 11.53 -2.13 3.44
N ALA A 81 12.68 -1.48 3.32
CA ALA A 81 13.96 -2.10 3.01
C ALA A 81 15.06 -1.44 3.82
N THR A 82 16.15 -2.17 4.11
CA THR A 82 17.26 -1.66 4.93
C THR A 82 18.03 -0.49 4.30
N TRP A 83 17.92 -0.32 2.99
CA TRP A 83 18.47 0.81 2.24
C TRP A 83 17.55 2.04 2.18
N CYS A 84 16.29 1.93 2.64
CA CYS A 84 15.28 2.97 2.53
C CYS A 84 15.42 3.99 3.66
N GLN A 85 16.00 5.16 3.38
CA GLN A 85 16.23 6.21 4.39
C GLN A 85 14.92 6.76 5.02
N PRO A 86 13.84 7.05 4.27
CA PRO A 86 12.58 7.46 4.90
C PRO A 86 11.98 6.37 5.80
N CYS A 87 12.19 5.08 5.47
CA CYS A 87 11.72 3.98 6.30
C CYS A 87 12.40 4.01 7.68
N MET A 88 13.68 4.39 7.73
CA MET A 88 14.43 4.47 9.00
C MET A 88 13.82 5.47 9.98
N LYS A 89 13.16 6.50 9.46
CA LYS A 89 12.46 7.51 10.27
C LYS A 89 11.10 7.01 10.77
N GLU A 90 10.42 6.16 10.00
CA GLU A 90 9.14 5.55 10.36
C GLU A 90 9.28 4.46 11.44
N LEU A 91 10.36 3.66 11.39
CA LEU A 91 10.53 2.47 12.24
C LEU A 91 10.40 2.70 13.74
N PRO A 92 10.98 3.77 14.35
CA PRO A 92 10.81 4.03 15.79
C PRO A 92 9.35 4.28 16.18
N HIS A 93 8.58 4.94 15.33
CA HIS A 93 7.16 5.22 15.56
C HIS A 93 6.32 3.94 15.47
N LEU A 94 6.66 3.03 14.52
CA LEU A 94 6.03 1.73 14.43
C LEU A 94 6.35 0.85 15.64
N GLU A 95 7.58 0.91 16.17
CA GLU A 95 7.96 0.21 17.41
C GLU A 95 7.15 0.73 18.61
N ASN A 96 6.98 2.05 18.75
CA ASN A 96 6.15 2.63 19.79
C ASN A 96 4.70 2.14 19.73
N LEU A 97 4.13 2.09 18.51
CA LEU A 97 2.80 1.52 18.28
C LEU A 97 2.76 0.02 18.61
N TRP A 98 3.79 -0.74 18.24
CA TRP A 98 3.89 -2.16 18.58
C TRP A 98 3.90 -2.35 20.09
N GLN A 99 4.72 -1.63 20.82
CA GLN A 99 4.77 -1.70 22.28
C GLN A 99 3.43 -1.34 22.94
N LYS A 100 2.69 -0.38 22.37
CA LYS A 100 1.38 0.04 22.87
C LYS A 100 0.29 -1.02 22.65
N TYR A 101 0.32 -1.73 21.51
CA TYR A 101 -0.82 -2.54 21.06
C TYR A 101 -0.56 -4.05 21.02
N GLN A 102 0.66 -4.55 21.26
CA GLN A 102 1.01 -5.97 21.12
C GLN A 102 0.17 -6.95 21.97
N GLU A 103 -0.36 -6.47 23.11
CA GLU A 103 -1.20 -7.26 24.02
C GLU A 103 -2.71 -7.15 23.70
N GLN A 104 -3.07 -6.42 22.63
CA GLN A 104 -4.43 -6.22 22.17
C GLN A 104 -4.71 -7.02 20.90
N GLU A 105 -5.95 -6.92 20.39
CA GLU A 105 -6.32 -7.54 19.10
C GLU A 105 -5.75 -6.76 17.91
N VAL A 106 -4.45 -6.49 17.96
CA VAL A 106 -3.68 -5.78 16.92
C VAL A 106 -2.47 -6.63 16.53
N ARG A 107 -2.11 -6.60 15.26
CA ARG A 107 -0.84 -7.13 14.74
C ARG A 107 -0.16 -6.08 13.88
N ILE A 108 1.12 -5.87 14.13
CA ILE A 108 1.96 -5.02 13.29
C ILE A 108 3.01 -5.92 12.64
N PHE A 109 3.02 -5.97 11.32
CA PHE A 109 3.99 -6.70 10.53
C PHE A 109 4.88 -5.73 9.79
N LEU A 110 6.17 -5.84 10.03
CA LEU A 110 7.18 -5.20 9.22
C LEU A 110 7.58 -6.16 8.10
N VAL A 111 7.29 -5.80 6.85
CA VAL A 111 7.57 -6.63 5.67
C VAL A 111 8.83 -6.11 4.98
N ASP A 112 9.91 -6.89 5.08
CA ASP A 112 11.18 -6.58 4.44
C ASP A 112 11.21 -7.04 2.99
N ILE A 113 11.63 -6.13 2.10
CA ILE A 113 11.82 -6.39 0.68
C ILE A 113 13.28 -6.22 0.24
N THR A 114 14.23 -6.14 1.17
CA THR A 114 15.64 -5.88 0.86
C THR A 114 16.17 -6.90 -0.14
N ASP A 115 15.97 -8.20 0.12
CA ASP A 115 16.44 -9.26 -0.77
C ASP A 115 15.79 -9.22 -2.15
N ALA A 116 14.51 -8.89 -2.23
CA ALA A 116 13.80 -8.75 -3.50
C ALA A 116 14.37 -7.63 -4.40
N THR A 117 15.15 -6.72 -3.82
CA THR A 117 15.71 -5.56 -4.52
C THR A 117 17.23 -5.65 -4.76
N ARG A 118 17.91 -6.69 -4.27
CA ARG A 118 19.38 -6.86 -4.41
C ARG A 118 19.86 -6.99 -5.86
N SER A 119 18.96 -7.35 -6.80
CA SER A 119 19.30 -7.35 -8.23
C SER A 119 19.54 -5.95 -8.81
N VAL A 120 19.13 -4.91 -8.11
CA VAL A 120 19.43 -3.52 -8.45
C VAL A 120 20.81 -3.18 -7.90
N PRO A 121 21.81 -2.81 -8.73
CA PRO A 121 23.21 -2.67 -8.30
C PRO A 121 23.41 -1.78 -7.07
N GLN A 122 22.69 -0.69 -6.97
CA GLN A 122 22.78 0.26 -5.85
C GLN A 122 22.28 -0.31 -4.50
N TYR A 123 21.59 -1.43 -4.48
CA TYR A 123 21.04 -2.09 -3.29
C TYR A 123 21.67 -3.46 -3.03
N ALA A 124 22.64 -3.90 -3.86
CA ALA A 124 23.25 -5.22 -3.78
C ALA A 124 23.88 -5.48 -2.39
N ASP A 125 24.53 -4.47 -1.82
CA ASP A 125 25.24 -4.54 -0.53
C ASP A 125 24.38 -4.01 0.65
N ALA A 126 23.06 -3.93 0.50
CA ALA A 126 22.17 -3.48 1.57
C ALA A 126 22.32 -4.40 2.81
N PRO A 127 22.28 -3.85 4.04
CA PRO A 127 22.41 -4.64 5.26
C PRO A 127 21.35 -5.74 5.37
N GLU A 128 21.72 -6.85 6.02
CA GLU A 128 20.77 -7.91 6.34
C GLU A 128 19.71 -7.40 7.34
N PRO A 129 18.41 -7.68 7.10
CA PRO A 129 17.33 -7.05 7.87
C PRO A 129 17.33 -7.44 9.35
N ALA A 130 17.60 -8.70 9.70
CA ALA A 130 17.52 -9.16 11.08
C ALA A 130 18.56 -8.51 12.01
N PRO A 131 19.89 -8.53 11.72
CA PRO A 131 20.85 -7.82 12.54
C PRO A 131 20.60 -6.30 12.53
N PHE A 132 20.21 -5.73 11.40
CA PHE A 132 19.91 -4.32 11.24
C PHE A 132 18.82 -3.82 12.19
N LEU A 133 17.71 -4.56 12.33
CA LEU A 133 16.62 -4.22 13.25
C LEU A 133 17.03 -4.44 14.72
N LYS A 134 17.76 -5.53 15.00
CA LYS A 134 18.24 -5.84 16.34
C LYS A 134 19.15 -4.75 16.90
N GLU A 135 20.07 -4.24 16.09
CA GLU A 135 20.97 -3.13 16.46
C GLU A 135 20.22 -1.85 16.82
N ARG A 136 19.00 -1.67 16.28
CA ARG A 136 18.12 -0.53 16.55
C ARG A 136 17.10 -0.78 17.66
N GLY A 137 17.17 -1.94 18.32
CA GLY A 137 16.27 -2.30 19.41
C GLY A 137 14.82 -2.52 18.98
N LEU A 138 14.58 -2.82 17.69
CA LEU A 138 13.23 -3.04 17.16
C LEU A 138 12.81 -4.49 17.42
N THR A 139 11.60 -4.68 17.96
CA THR A 139 11.08 -5.97 18.43
C THR A 139 9.83 -6.44 17.71
N MET A 140 9.25 -5.58 16.87
CA MET A 140 8.05 -5.93 16.11
C MET A 140 8.29 -7.10 15.14
N PRO A 141 7.26 -7.91 14.84
CA PRO A 141 7.37 -9.06 13.95
C PRO A 141 7.89 -8.68 12.55
N LEU A 142 9.00 -9.30 12.15
CA LEU A 142 9.61 -9.16 10.83
C LEU A 142 9.22 -10.32 9.93
N LEU A 143 8.73 -10.00 8.74
CA LEU A 143 8.41 -10.93 7.66
C LEU A 143 9.30 -10.66 6.45
N LEU A 144 9.81 -11.71 5.83
CA LEU A 144 10.72 -11.63 4.70
C LEU A 144 9.97 -11.89 3.39
N ASP A 145 9.85 -10.89 2.56
CA ASP A 145 9.33 -11.00 1.18
C ASP A 145 10.49 -11.10 0.17
N THR A 146 11.29 -12.14 0.35
CA THR A 146 12.55 -12.38 -0.40
C THR A 146 12.38 -12.32 -1.92
N TYR A 147 11.21 -12.66 -2.43
CA TYR A 147 10.92 -12.68 -3.87
C TYR A 147 10.04 -11.50 -4.34
N GLY A 148 9.67 -10.58 -3.44
CA GLY A 148 8.86 -9.42 -3.78
C GLY A 148 7.39 -9.74 -4.14
N MET A 149 6.90 -10.95 -3.82
CA MET A 149 5.56 -11.38 -4.23
C MET A 149 4.44 -10.62 -3.53
N ALA A 150 4.64 -10.24 -2.27
CA ALA A 150 3.70 -9.39 -1.55
C ALA A 150 3.88 -7.93 -2.01
N MET A 151 5.11 -7.47 -2.16
CA MET A 151 5.43 -6.13 -2.64
C MET A 151 4.74 -5.83 -3.98
N GLU A 152 4.81 -6.73 -4.96
CA GLU A 152 4.19 -6.51 -6.28
C GLU A 152 2.68 -6.30 -6.21
N ARG A 153 2.00 -6.90 -5.23
CA ARG A 153 0.54 -6.76 -5.05
C ARG A 153 0.14 -5.57 -4.19
N TYR A 154 0.98 -5.19 -3.22
CA TYR A 154 0.70 -4.10 -2.30
C TYR A 154 1.30 -2.77 -2.75
N VAL A 155 2.50 -2.81 -3.33
CA VAL A 155 3.34 -1.65 -3.65
C VAL A 155 3.86 -1.75 -5.08
N PRO A 156 2.97 -1.81 -6.10
CA PRO A 156 3.38 -2.00 -7.49
C PRO A 156 4.28 -0.87 -8.02
N ASP A 157 4.16 0.33 -7.45
CA ASP A 157 5.00 1.50 -7.75
C ASP A 157 6.38 1.45 -7.05
N LYS A 158 6.62 0.45 -6.19
CA LYS A 158 7.87 0.23 -5.43
C LYS A 158 8.30 1.41 -4.55
N MET A 159 7.37 2.31 -4.22
CA MET A 159 7.66 3.47 -3.37
C MET A 159 7.53 3.11 -1.88
N LEU A 160 8.62 3.32 -1.12
CA LEU A 160 8.72 3.02 0.32
C LEU A 160 8.95 4.29 1.15
N PRO A 161 8.58 4.26 2.45
CA PRO A 161 7.77 3.23 3.10
C PRO A 161 6.33 3.22 2.60
N ARG A 162 5.65 2.10 2.76
CA ARG A 162 4.24 1.97 2.44
C ARG A 162 3.54 1.19 3.54
N LEU A 163 2.61 1.85 4.24
CA LEU A 163 1.87 1.26 5.33
C LEU A 163 0.39 1.13 4.98
N PHE A 164 -0.17 0.00 5.37
CA PHE A 164 -1.60 -0.32 5.26
C PHE A 164 -2.17 -0.64 6.63
N VAL A 165 -3.32 -0.06 6.98
CA VAL A 165 -4.12 -0.47 8.13
C VAL A 165 -5.32 -1.25 7.63
N LEU A 166 -5.47 -2.46 8.13
CA LEU A 166 -6.54 -3.39 7.77
C LEU A 166 -7.47 -3.59 8.96
N ASP A 167 -8.78 -3.60 8.70
CA ASP A 167 -9.75 -3.97 9.71
C ASP A 167 -9.75 -5.50 9.98
N LYS A 168 -10.60 -5.94 10.89
CA LYS A 168 -10.76 -7.34 11.29
C LYS A 168 -11.21 -8.27 10.15
N TYR A 169 -11.70 -7.70 9.03
CA TYR A 169 -12.16 -8.42 7.83
C TYR A 169 -11.21 -8.32 6.64
N ARG A 170 -10.03 -7.71 6.84
CA ARG A 170 -8.98 -7.49 5.84
C ARG A 170 -9.33 -6.38 4.84
N THR A 171 -10.26 -5.51 5.15
CA THR A 171 -10.52 -4.31 4.35
C THR A 171 -9.49 -3.25 4.68
N ILE A 172 -8.92 -2.61 3.67
CA ILE A 172 -7.97 -1.51 3.84
C ILE A 172 -8.72 -0.27 4.33
N LYS A 173 -8.32 0.26 5.48
CA LYS A 173 -8.90 1.46 6.10
C LYS A 173 -8.00 2.69 6.00
N LEU A 174 -6.68 2.48 5.90
CA LEU A 174 -5.72 3.55 5.68
C LEU A 174 -4.58 3.06 4.80
N ILE A 175 -4.05 3.95 3.96
CA ILE A 175 -2.81 3.75 3.22
C ILE A 175 -1.94 4.99 3.44
N LYS A 176 -0.77 4.80 4.07
CA LYS A 176 0.26 5.86 4.14
C LYS A 176 1.32 5.62 3.08
N ARG A 177 1.71 6.69 2.40
CA ARG A 177 2.68 6.70 1.30
C ARG A 177 3.85 7.61 1.66
N GLY A 178 4.99 7.03 1.99
CA GLY A 178 6.14 7.76 2.51
C GLY A 178 5.97 8.10 3.99
N PHE A 179 7.01 8.69 4.56
CA PHE A 179 7.03 9.23 5.91
C PHE A 179 7.37 10.72 5.85
N HIS A 180 6.58 11.56 6.52
CA HIS A 180 6.76 13.00 6.53
C HIS A 180 7.07 13.48 7.95
N GLU A 181 8.21 14.14 8.10
CA GLU A 181 8.57 14.73 9.40
C GLU A 181 7.57 15.82 9.80
N GLY A 182 7.17 15.81 11.07
CA GLY A 182 6.22 16.79 11.63
C GLY A 182 4.75 16.39 11.52
N GLU A 183 4.42 15.26 10.88
CA GLU A 183 3.07 14.70 10.97
C GLU A 183 2.88 13.98 12.32
N ASP A 184 1.66 13.98 12.85
CA ASP A 184 1.28 13.20 14.03
C ASP A 184 1.03 11.72 13.64
N PHE A 185 2.10 11.05 13.20
CA PHE A 185 2.05 9.69 12.68
C PHE A 185 1.46 8.70 13.70
N GLU A 186 1.93 8.74 14.95
CA GLU A 186 1.47 7.84 16.01
C GLU A 186 0.04 8.16 16.45
N GLY A 187 -0.33 9.44 16.55
CA GLY A 187 -1.67 9.86 16.92
C GLY A 187 -2.70 9.47 15.86
N GLU A 188 -2.42 9.71 14.58
CA GLU A 188 -3.30 9.32 13.48
C GLU A 188 -3.51 7.79 13.44
N LEU A 189 -2.44 7.01 13.53
CA LEU A 189 -2.54 5.55 13.53
C LEU A 189 -3.23 5.02 14.79
N SER A 190 -2.94 5.60 15.95
CA SER A 190 -3.64 5.22 17.20
C SER A 190 -5.14 5.49 17.10
N ALA A 191 -5.55 6.63 16.58
CA ALA A 191 -6.97 6.98 16.46
C ALA A 191 -7.73 5.97 15.58
N ILE A 192 -7.15 5.56 14.45
CA ILE A 192 -7.80 4.56 13.56
C ILE A 192 -7.77 3.16 14.17
N ILE A 193 -6.68 2.75 14.82
CA ILE A 193 -6.59 1.44 15.51
C ILE A 193 -7.66 1.38 16.60
N ASP A 194 -7.74 2.40 17.47
CA ASP A 194 -8.68 2.46 18.59
C ASP A 194 -10.14 2.43 18.09
N GLU A 195 -10.44 3.04 16.93
CA GLU A 195 -11.75 2.97 16.31
C GLU A 195 -12.06 1.55 15.78
N LEU A 196 -11.11 0.92 15.10
CA LEU A 196 -11.29 -0.42 14.55
C LEU A 196 -11.36 -1.51 15.63
N LEU A 197 -10.77 -1.28 16.80
CA LEU A 197 -10.88 -2.20 17.94
C LEU A 197 -12.28 -2.23 18.55
N LYS A 198 -13.11 -1.21 18.35
CA LYS A 198 -14.52 -1.19 18.82
C LYS A 198 -15.39 -2.22 18.10
N ASP A 199 -15.01 -2.63 16.89
CA ASP A 199 -15.67 -3.75 16.20
C ASP A 199 -15.33 -5.06 16.92
N PRO A 200 -16.30 -5.81 17.45
CA PRO A 200 -16.04 -7.08 18.14
C PRO A 200 -15.44 -8.16 17.21
N GLY A 201 -15.44 -7.93 15.89
CA GLY A 201 -14.92 -8.89 14.92
C GLY A 201 -15.81 -10.12 14.76
N GLU A 202 -17.03 -10.08 15.27
CA GLU A 202 -18.03 -11.11 15.07
C GLU A 202 -18.68 -10.94 13.70
N LYS A 203 -18.87 -12.06 12.99
CA LYS A 203 -19.60 -12.02 11.73
C LYS A 203 -21.03 -11.61 12.02
N LYS A 204 -21.49 -10.47 11.48
CA LYS A 204 -22.93 -10.18 11.46
C LYS A 204 -23.61 -11.30 10.68
N SER A 205 -24.44 -12.10 11.37
CA SER A 205 -25.32 -13.06 10.71
C SER A 205 -26.30 -12.27 9.88
N ASP A 206 -26.21 -12.42 8.56
CA ASP A 206 -27.26 -11.98 7.64
C ASP A 206 -28.54 -12.77 7.86
#